data_4a8f2e2d17015aa9232dbaa1fc926249
#
_entry.id   4a8f2e2d17015aa9232dbaa1fc926249
#
_cell.length_a   1.000
_cell.length_b   1.000
_cell.length_c   1.000
_cell.angle_alpha   90.00
_cell.angle_beta   90.00
_cell.angle_gamma   90.00
#
_symmetry.space_group_name_H-M   'P 1'
#
loop_
_entity.id
_entity.type
_entity.pdbx_description
1 polymer ?
#
loop_
_entity_poly.entity_id
_entity_poly.type
_entity_poly.pdbx_seq_one_letter_code
_entity_poly.pdbx_strand_id
1 'polypeptide(L)'
;MEAEFVGFVKYDGERLESGAFDARKSAKALIGFDEALRHFILAQAPDLRDIEFEIPVRIERGSWIASIPTDISTLFQLGLGIAATAYVTNAAKKMAEKDFDGVGFKDIFKTALEALKWVARIGKHLGNLDQRQFDDVKFTENNEFIGIPNASGEYLFLPVKYLEFYARCNPKILEKLAANVDTETTLSIGVVVDGKIDQEIITAHEKSIFSDEDEELTDELLFPELVHGAVVSLTGEVTRENKTSQSMGFKYQGHILTAYPESRNIVPYKPMLFETCRLVGVIDRIDEKGRIGAKRPRLIFSSLEPISGQNGDLFD
;
A
#
# COMPACT_ATOMS: atom_id res chain seq x y z
N MET A 1 -1.72 -32.01 -6.00
CA MET A 1 -0.84 -31.07 -6.70
C MET A 1 -0.11 -30.28 -5.64
N GLU A 2 1.21 -30.33 -5.61
CA GLU A 2 1.99 -29.44 -4.76
C GLU A 2 1.78 -28.01 -5.25
N ALA A 3 1.64 -27.07 -4.33
CA ALA A 3 1.53 -25.65 -4.70
C ALA A 3 2.82 -25.20 -5.39
N GLU A 4 2.71 -24.56 -6.55
CA GLU A 4 3.85 -24.07 -7.33
C GLU A 4 4.45 -22.78 -6.73
N PHE A 5 3.90 -22.29 -5.60
CA PHE A 5 4.33 -21.07 -4.93
C PHE A 5 4.46 -21.26 -3.42
N VAL A 6 5.26 -20.43 -2.79
CA VAL A 6 5.48 -20.36 -1.34
C VAL A 6 4.35 -19.55 -0.67
N GLY A 7 3.93 -18.49 -1.33
CA GLY A 7 2.84 -17.62 -0.89
C GLY A 7 2.58 -16.52 -1.92
N PHE A 8 1.62 -15.68 -1.65
CA PHE A 8 1.13 -14.72 -2.63
C PHE A 8 0.44 -13.50 -1.99
N VAL A 9 0.31 -12.48 -2.80
CA VAL A 9 -0.66 -11.40 -2.65
C VAL A 9 -1.63 -11.50 -3.84
N LYS A 10 -2.93 -11.41 -3.58
CA LYS A 10 -3.99 -11.57 -4.58
C LYS A 10 -5.04 -10.49 -4.41
N TYR A 11 -5.48 -9.91 -5.53
CA TYR A 11 -6.69 -9.10 -5.56
C TYR A 11 -7.80 -9.88 -6.27
N ASP A 12 -8.95 -9.96 -5.61
CA ASP A 12 -10.17 -10.59 -6.11
C ASP A 12 -11.28 -9.56 -6.29
N GLY A 13 -12.06 -9.73 -7.36
CA GLY A 13 -13.23 -8.92 -7.68
C GLY A 13 -13.71 -9.21 -9.10
N GLU A 14 -14.99 -8.96 -9.40
CA GLU A 14 -15.58 -9.29 -10.72
C GLU A 14 -14.80 -8.66 -11.88
N ARG A 15 -14.29 -7.44 -11.71
CA ARG A 15 -13.48 -6.75 -12.73
C ARG A 15 -12.12 -7.40 -12.99
N LEU A 16 -11.64 -8.21 -12.06
CA LEU A 16 -10.34 -8.86 -12.13
C LEU A 16 -10.39 -10.29 -12.65
N GLU A 17 -11.57 -10.87 -12.86
CA GLU A 17 -11.75 -12.23 -13.39
C GLU A 17 -11.11 -12.42 -14.78
N SER A 18 -11.06 -11.35 -15.58
CA SER A 18 -10.35 -11.35 -16.87
C SER A 18 -8.82 -11.37 -16.73
N GLY A 19 -8.28 -11.21 -15.52
CA GLY A 19 -6.85 -11.03 -15.25
C GLY A 19 -6.34 -9.60 -15.57
N ALA A 20 -7.23 -8.68 -15.95
CA ALA A 20 -6.87 -7.29 -16.21
C ALA A 20 -6.97 -6.46 -14.93
N PHE A 21 -5.88 -5.78 -14.57
CA PHE A 21 -5.83 -4.84 -13.48
C PHE A 21 -5.23 -3.53 -13.97
N ASP A 22 -5.69 -2.41 -13.46
CA ASP A 22 -5.14 -1.10 -13.82
C ASP A 22 -3.63 -1.07 -13.61
N ALA A 23 -2.90 -0.53 -14.58
CA ALA A 23 -1.44 -0.57 -14.57
C ALA A 23 -0.83 0.14 -13.36
N ARG A 24 -1.41 1.28 -12.91
CA ARG A 24 -0.93 2.01 -11.73
C ARG A 24 -1.24 1.23 -10.45
N LYS A 25 -2.45 0.67 -10.35
CA LYS A 25 -2.83 -0.19 -9.22
C LYS A 25 -1.93 -1.42 -9.13
N SER A 26 -1.62 -2.06 -10.26
CA SER A 26 -0.68 -3.19 -10.34
C SER A 26 0.72 -2.81 -9.91
N ALA A 27 1.24 -1.68 -10.40
CA ALA A 27 2.57 -1.18 -10.01
C ALA A 27 2.63 -0.87 -8.51
N LYS A 28 1.63 -0.17 -7.96
CA LYS A 28 1.54 0.15 -6.53
C LYS A 28 1.49 -1.12 -5.68
N ALA A 29 0.73 -2.12 -6.10
CA ALA A 29 0.66 -3.41 -5.42
C ALA A 29 2.01 -4.15 -5.41
N LEU A 30 2.70 -4.20 -6.56
CA LEU A 30 4.01 -4.85 -6.66
C LEU A 30 5.07 -4.13 -5.82
N ILE A 31 5.10 -2.80 -5.84
CA ILE A 31 6.01 -1.99 -5.01
C ILE A 31 5.72 -2.24 -3.52
N GLY A 32 4.46 -2.20 -3.10
CA GLY A 32 4.09 -2.47 -1.71
C GLY A 32 4.43 -3.89 -1.28
N PHE A 33 4.29 -4.87 -2.17
CA PHE A 33 4.68 -6.25 -1.92
C PHE A 33 6.19 -6.42 -1.78
N ASP A 34 6.97 -5.83 -2.70
CA ASP A 34 8.44 -5.83 -2.64
C ASP A 34 8.96 -5.18 -1.35
N GLU A 35 8.48 -3.98 -1.02
CA GLU A 35 8.90 -3.26 0.19
C GLU A 35 8.59 -4.06 1.47
N ALA A 36 7.39 -4.63 1.56
CA ALA A 36 6.99 -5.43 2.71
C ALA A 36 7.84 -6.70 2.86
N LEU A 37 8.08 -7.43 1.76
CA LEU A 37 8.92 -8.62 1.79
C LEU A 37 10.37 -8.28 2.14
N ARG A 38 10.96 -7.24 1.54
CA ARG A 38 12.33 -6.78 1.87
C ARG A 38 12.45 -6.44 3.34
N HIS A 39 11.47 -5.73 3.90
CA HIS A 39 11.47 -5.39 5.32
C HIS A 39 11.61 -6.65 6.19
N PHE A 40 10.79 -7.67 5.96
CA PHE A 40 10.80 -8.88 6.77
C PHE A 40 11.97 -9.83 6.45
N ILE A 41 12.47 -9.84 5.21
CA ILE A 41 13.69 -10.56 4.84
C ILE A 41 14.89 -9.95 5.58
N LEU A 42 15.06 -8.62 5.55
CA LEU A 42 16.16 -7.94 6.22
C LEU A 42 16.06 -7.97 7.75
N ALA A 43 14.84 -8.10 8.30
CA ALA A 43 14.66 -8.32 9.73
C ALA A 43 15.17 -9.71 10.19
N GLN A 44 15.08 -10.72 9.31
CA GLN A 44 15.58 -12.08 9.56
C GLN A 44 17.06 -12.23 9.21
N ALA A 45 17.53 -11.52 8.20
CA ALA A 45 18.87 -11.63 7.65
C ALA A 45 19.49 -10.24 7.45
N PRO A 46 19.91 -9.56 8.55
CA PRO A 46 20.41 -8.18 8.51
C PRO A 46 21.68 -8.00 7.64
N ASP A 47 22.47 -9.03 7.48
CA ASP A 47 23.67 -9.08 6.62
C ASP A 47 23.35 -8.99 5.12
N LEU A 48 22.08 -9.14 4.73
CA LEU A 48 21.63 -8.87 3.36
C LEU A 48 21.39 -7.37 3.09
N ARG A 49 21.49 -6.50 4.09
CA ARG A 49 21.19 -5.05 3.96
C ARG A 49 22.08 -4.34 2.94
N ASP A 50 23.34 -4.74 2.89
CA ASP A 50 24.32 -4.14 1.98
C ASP A 50 24.40 -4.86 0.63
N ILE A 51 23.46 -5.75 0.37
CA ILE A 51 23.41 -6.57 -0.84
C ILE A 51 22.16 -6.22 -1.63
N GLU A 52 22.34 -5.81 -2.88
CA GLU A 52 21.24 -5.66 -3.82
C GLU A 52 20.75 -7.04 -4.27
N PHE A 53 19.48 -7.33 -4.05
CA PHE A 53 18.84 -8.57 -4.48
C PHE A 53 17.45 -8.28 -5.04
N GLU A 54 17.02 -9.12 -5.98
CA GLU A 54 15.69 -9.03 -6.57
C GLU A 54 14.72 -10.00 -5.87
N ILE A 55 13.44 -9.63 -5.83
CA ILE A 55 12.38 -10.50 -5.35
C ILE A 55 11.63 -11.02 -6.58
N PRO A 56 11.81 -12.30 -6.95
CA PRO A 56 11.13 -12.87 -8.12
C PRO A 56 9.64 -13.05 -7.82
N VAL A 57 8.81 -12.44 -8.64
CA VAL A 57 7.35 -12.51 -8.55
C VAL A 57 6.80 -13.06 -9.85
N ARG A 58 5.92 -14.06 -9.76
CA ARG A 58 5.16 -14.57 -10.89
C ARG A 58 3.75 -14.00 -10.85
N ILE A 59 3.29 -13.45 -11.99
CA ILE A 59 1.91 -12.99 -12.14
C ILE A 59 1.11 -14.08 -12.83
N GLU A 60 0.01 -14.53 -12.22
CA GLU A 60 -0.81 -15.63 -12.69
C GLU A 60 -2.08 -15.14 -13.42
N ARG A 61 -2.64 -15.99 -14.30
CA ARG A 61 -3.87 -15.69 -15.02
C ARG A 61 -5.11 -16.05 -14.20
N GLY A 62 -6.21 -15.31 -14.38
CA GLY A 62 -7.54 -15.62 -13.82
C GLY A 62 -7.95 -14.79 -12.59
N SER A 63 -7.01 -14.12 -11.95
CA SER A 63 -7.13 -13.06 -10.96
C SER A 63 -5.78 -12.37 -10.92
N TRP A 64 -5.69 -11.18 -10.35
CA TRP A 64 -4.38 -10.55 -10.18
C TRP A 64 -3.67 -11.17 -8.97
N ILE A 65 -2.80 -12.15 -9.23
CA ILE A 65 -2.00 -12.84 -8.21
C ILE A 65 -0.53 -12.56 -8.47
N ALA A 66 0.15 -12.03 -7.46
CA ALA A 66 1.61 -11.92 -7.40
C ALA A 66 2.13 -12.98 -6.42
N SER A 67 2.71 -14.06 -6.94
CA SER A 67 3.17 -15.21 -6.15
C SER A 67 4.70 -15.31 -6.10
N ILE A 68 5.22 -15.82 -4.99
CA ILE A 68 6.62 -16.19 -4.83
C ILE A 68 6.76 -17.67 -5.20
N PRO A 69 7.49 -18.00 -6.28
CA PRO A 69 7.60 -19.38 -6.77
C PRO A 69 8.39 -20.28 -5.83
N THR A 70 8.10 -21.58 -5.83
CA THR A 70 8.81 -22.56 -4.99
C THR A 70 10.25 -22.82 -5.44
N ASP A 71 10.56 -22.59 -6.72
CA ASP A 71 11.88 -22.73 -7.33
C ASP A 71 12.76 -21.49 -7.20
N ILE A 72 12.49 -20.65 -6.20
CA ILE A 72 13.17 -19.38 -5.96
C ILE A 72 14.69 -19.53 -5.88
N SER A 73 15.19 -20.60 -5.24
CA SER A 73 16.63 -20.87 -5.15
C SER A 73 17.25 -21.09 -6.53
N THR A 74 16.53 -21.78 -7.44
CA THR A 74 16.97 -21.99 -8.82
C THR A 74 16.98 -20.70 -9.62
N LEU A 75 15.98 -19.84 -9.44
CA LEU A 75 15.90 -18.54 -10.10
C LEU A 75 17.09 -17.64 -9.70
N PHE A 76 17.49 -17.64 -8.43
CA PHE A 76 18.67 -16.93 -7.96
C PHE A 76 19.96 -17.52 -8.52
N GLN A 77 20.10 -18.85 -8.60
CA GLN A 77 21.27 -19.52 -9.16
C GLN A 77 21.43 -19.28 -10.66
N LEU A 78 20.32 -19.18 -11.41
CA LEU A 78 20.33 -18.92 -12.86
C LEU A 78 20.60 -17.45 -13.21
N GLY A 79 20.69 -16.56 -12.22
CA GLY A 79 20.94 -15.14 -12.45
C GLY A 79 19.79 -14.45 -13.21
N LEU A 80 18.58 -15.01 -13.15
CA LEU A 80 17.40 -14.38 -13.72
C LEU A 80 17.07 -13.14 -12.89
N GLY A 81 17.50 -12.00 -13.40
CA GLY A 81 17.27 -10.70 -12.76
C GLY A 81 18.54 -9.96 -12.35
N ILE A 82 19.74 -10.49 -12.67
CA ILE A 82 21.00 -9.90 -12.22
C ILE A 82 21.89 -9.59 -13.41
N ALA A 83 22.14 -8.30 -13.65
CA ALA A 83 23.28 -7.89 -14.42
C ALA A 83 24.54 -8.52 -13.79
N ALA A 84 25.24 -9.37 -14.54
CA ALA A 84 26.39 -10.16 -14.08
C ALA A 84 27.54 -9.27 -13.61
N THR A 85 27.45 -8.80 -12.38
CA THR A 85 28.55 -8.09 -11.71
C THR A 85 29.05 -8.94 -10.54
N ALA A 86 30.29 -8.77 -10.14
CA ALA A 86 30.93 -9.48 -9.01
C ALA A 86 30.13 -9.40 -7.67
N TYR A 87 29.19 -8.46 -7.60
CA TYR A 87 28.28 -8.25 -6.48
C TYR A 87 27.27 -9.39 -6.30
N VAL A 88 26.79 -9.94 -7.40
CA VAL A 88 25.80 -11.04 -7.44
C VAL A 88 26.32 -12.33 -6.89
N THR A 89 27.58 -12.63 -7.24
CA THR A 89 28.29 -13.81 -6.73
C THR A 89 28.40 -13.77 -5.21
N ASN A 90 28.53 -12.59 -4.61
CA ASN A 90 28.60 -12.44 -3.15
C ASN A 90 27.21 -12.56 -2.47
N ALA A 91 26.16 -12.04 -3.10
CA ALA A 91 24.78 -12.22 -2.61
C ALA A 91 24.37 -13.68 -2.68
N ALA A 92 24.52 -14.31 -3.85
CA ALA A 92 24.24 -15.73 -4.04
C ALA A 92 25.09 -16.61 -3.13
N LYS A 93 26.37 -16.24 -2.91
CA LYS A 93 27.28 -16.99 -2.03
C LYS A 93 26.89 -16.87 -0.56
N LYS A 94 26.62 -15.67 -0.05
CA LYS A 94 26.15 -15.46 1.33
C LYS A 94 24.80 -16.09 1.59
N MET A 95 23.95 -16.09 0.60
CA MET A 95 22.65 -16.74 0.70
C MET A 95 22.82 -18.27 0.63
N ALA A 96 23.67 -18.81 -0.23
CA ALA A 96 24.01 -20.23 -0.25
C ALA A 96 24.73 -20.68 1.03
N GLU A 97 25.56 -19.84 1.64
CA GLU A 97 26.15 -20.09 2.96
C GLU A 97 25.10 -20.24 4.04
N LYS A 98 23.99 -19.48 3.97
CA LYS A 98 22.84 -19.64 4.87
C LYS A 98 22.01 -20.91 4.62
N ASP A 99 21.93 -21.37 3.38
CA ASP A 99 21.37 -22.71 3.09
C ASP A 99 22.16 -23.85 3.78
N PHE A 100 23.47 -23.65 4.01
CA PHE A 100 24.29 -24.57 4.79
C PHE A 100 24.04 -24.49 6.31
N ASP A 101 23.55 -23.36 6.82
CA ASP A 101 23.14 -23.19 8.23
C ASP A 101 21.72 -23.73 8.51
N GLY A 102 21.08 -24.38 7.55
CA GLY A 102 19.77 -25.02 7.71
C GLY A 102 18.55 -24.10 7.59
N VAL A 103 18.75 -22.84 7.20
CA VAL A 103 17.67 -21.90 6.90
C VAL A 103 17.73 -21.56 5.40
N GLY A 104 17.00 -22.34 4.61
CA GLY A 104 16.96 -22.16 3.15
C GLY A 104 16.32 -20.84 2.73
N PHE A 105 16.65 -20.40 1.54
CA PHE A 105 16.02 -19.24 0.88
C PHE A 105 14.51 -19.28 0.93
N LYS A 106 13.95 -20.44 0.60
CA LYS A 106 12.52 -20.70 0.63
C LYS A 106 11.93 -20.39 2.00
N ASP A 107 12.64 -20.73 3.08
CA ASP A 107 12.18 -20.53 4.45
C ASP A 107 12.22 -19.05 4.86
N ILE A 108 13.23 -18.30 4.40
CA ILE A 108 13.31 -16.85 4.61
C ILE A 108 12.11 -16.14 3.95
N PHE A 109 11.81 -16.48 2.69
CA PHE A 109 10.67 -15.91 1.97
C PHE A 109 9.33 -16.34 2.58
N LYS A 110 9.22 -17.62 2.95
CA LYS A 110 8.04 -18.16 3.64
C LYS A 110 7.79 -17.39 4.94
N THR A 111 8.81 -17.24 5.77
CA THR A 111 8.70 -16.50 7.05
C THR A 111 8.38 -15.03 6.84
N ALA A 112 8.90 -14.38 5.79
CA ALA A 112 8.57 -13.00 5.44
C ALA A 112 7.10 -12.85 5.04
N LEU A 113 6.58 -13.78 4.22
CA LEU A 113 5.16 -13.84 3.84
C LEU A 113 4.24 -14.13 5.04
N GLU A 114 4.65 -15.05 5.92
CA GLU A 114 3.94 -15.32 7.17
C GLU A 114 3.91 -14.08 8.06
N ALA A 115 5.02 -13.36 8.18
CA ALA A 115 5.08 -12.10 8.94
C ALA A 115 4.12 -11.07 8.37
N LEU A 116 4.10 -10.89 7.04
CA LEU A 116 3.17 -9.98 6.36
C LEU A 116 1.71 -10.34 6.63
N LYS A 117 1.37 -11.64 6.51
CA LYS A 117 0.02 -12.16 6.83
C LYS A 117 -0.33 -11.93 8.31
N TRP A 118 0.60 -12.19 9.24
CA TRP A 118 0.36 -11.97 10.66
C TRP A 118 0.18 -10.48 11.00
N VAL A 119 0.93 -9.59 10.36
CA VAL A 119 0.73 -8.13 10.53
C VAL A 119 -0.69 -7.72 10.12
N ALA A 120 -1.19 -8.25 8.99
CA ALA A 120 -2.57 -8.01 8.59
C ALA A 120 -3.58 -8.55 9.63
N ARG A 121 -3.39 -9.77 10.10
CA ARG A 121 -4.25 -10.41 11.11
C ARG A 121 -4.23 -9.68 12.45
N ILE A 122 -3.06 -9.25 12.91
CA ILE A 122 -2.92 -8.44 14.14
C ILE A 122 -3.61 -7.09 13.97
N GLY A 123 -3.39 -6.39 12.85
CA GLY A 123 -4.04 -5.12 12.56
C GLY A 123 -5.56 -5.21 12.60
N LYS A 124 -6.14 -6.25 11.99
CA LYS A 124 -7.59 -6.52 12.05
C LYS A 124 -8.08 -6.78 13.47
N HIS A 125 -7.34 -7.58 14.22
CA HIS A 125 -7.67 -7.90 15.61
C HIS A 125 -7.67 -6.65 16.50
N LEU A 126 -6.71 -5.75 16.32
CA LEU A 126 -6.55 -4.53 17.12
C LEU A 126 -7.37 -3.34 16.57
N GLY A 127 -7.81 -3.40 15.30
CA GLY A 127 -8.46 -2.28 14.62
C GLY A 127 -7.51 -1.16 14.17
N ASN A 128 -6.18 -1.34 14.33
CA ASN A 128 -5.13 -0.41 13.88
C ASN A 128 -3.78 -1.11 13.77
N LEU A 129 -2.79 -0.41 13.18
CA LEU A 129 -1.40 -0.89 13.09
C LEU A 129 -0.42 -0.10 13.99
N ASP A 130 -0.89 0.81 14.82
CA ASP A 130 -0.02 1.70 15.61
C ASP A 130 0.29 1.15 17.01
N GLN A 131 -0.58 0.29 17.54
CA GLN A 131 -0.43 -0.24 18.89
C GLN A 131 0.81 -1.12 19.00
N ARG A 132 1.73 -0.77 19.91
CA ARG A 132 3.01 -1.48 20.14
C ARG A 132 3.18 -1.98 21.57
N GLN A 133 2.29 -1.59 22.47
CA GLN A 133 2.28 -2.00 23.88
C GLN A 133 1.02 -2.81 24.13
N PHE A 134 1.17 -3.90 24.84
CA PHE A 134 0.10 -4.83 25.13
C PHE A 134 0.10 -5.11 26.63
N ASP A 135 -1.01 -4.79 27.28
CA ASP A 135 -1.29 -5.19 28.64
C ASP A 135 -2.07 -6.51 28.64
N ASP A 136 -2.09 -7.22 29.74
CA ASP A 136 -2.83 -8.46 29.95
C ASP A 136 -2.56 -9.58 28.94
N VAL A 137 -1.32 -9.66 28.44
CA VAL A 137 -0.91 -10.73 27.52
C VAL A 137 -0.91 -12.10 28.22
N LYS A 138 -1.20 -13.15 27.46
CA LYS A 138 -1.18 -14.54 27.93
C LYS A 138 -0.16 -15.36 27.15
N PHE A 139 0.67 -16.12 27.86
CA PHE A 139 1.60 -17.05 27.23
C PHE A 139 1.06 -18.47 27.31
N THR A 140 1.35 -19.28 26.32
CA THR A 140 1.15 -20.74 26.41
C THR A 140 2.20 -21.38 27.35
N GLU A 141 1.98 -22.61 27.81
CA GLU A 141 2.84 -23.28 28.77
C GLU A 141 4.33 -23.33 28.38
N ASN A 142 4.64 -23.41 27.08
CA ASN A 142 6.01 -23.43 26.53
C ASN A 142 6.49 -22.05 26.03
N ASN A 143 5.74 -20.99 26.20
CA ASN A 143 6.04 -19.63 25.72
C ASN A 143 6.25 -19.52 24.19
N GLU A 144 5.80 -20.48 23.39
CA GLU A 144 5.90 -20.41 21.93
C GLU A 144 4.84 -19.47 21.32
N PHE A 145 3.69 -19.36 21.99
CA PHE A 145 2.59 -18.48 21.58
C PHE A 145 2.30 -17.44 22.64
N ILE A 146 1.91 -16.27 22.18
CA ILE A 146 1.44 -15.17 22.99
C ILE A 146 0.03 -14.79 22.55
N GLY A 147 -0.87 -14.62 23.52
CA GLY A 147 -2.22 -14.09 23.33
C GLY A 147 -2.23 -12.60 23.61
N ILE A 148 -2.64 -11.80 22.65
CA ILE A 148 -2.83 -10.35 22.81
C ILE A 148 -4.34 -10.04 22.79
N PRO A 149 -4.85 -9.23 23.74
CA PRO A 149 -6.26 -8.86 23.77
C PRO A 149 -6.53 -7.70 22.81
N ASN A 150 -7.76 -7.69 22.22
CA ASN A 150 -8.29 -6.52 21.54
C ASN A 150 -9.11 -5.64 22.52
N ALA A 151 -9.68 -4.56 22.01
CA ALA A 151 -10.50 -3.63 22.81
C ALA A 151 -11.75 -4.29 23.43
N SER A 152 -12.23 -5.42 22.87
CA SER A 152 -13.36 -6.21 23.39
C SER A 152 -12.93 -7.27 24.41
N GLY A 153 -11.61 -7.41 24.68
CA GLY A 153 -11.07 -8.43 25.58
C GLY A 153 -10.94 -9.82 24.95
N GLU A 154 -11.15 -9.96 23.64
CA GLU A 154 -10.90 -11.19 22.90
C GLU A 154 -9.40 -11.37 22.64
N TYR A 155 -8.92 -12.61 22.70
CA TYR A 155 -7.50 -12.92 22.55
C TYR A 155 -7.19 -13.49 21.18
N LEU A 156 -6.18 -12.90 20.51
CA LEU A 156 -5.51 -13.50 19.35
C LEU A 156 -4.22 -14.17 19.83
N PHE A 157 -4.15 -15.51 19.66
CA PHE A 157 -2.92 -16.26 19.93
C PHE A 157 -2.09 -16.38 18.66
N LEU A 158 -0.81 -16.01 18.76
CA LEU A 158 0.13 -16.03 17.63
C LEU A 158 1.53 -16.44 18.10
N PRO A 159 2.38 -17.00 17.23
CA PRO A 159 3.76 -17.28 17.57
C PRO A 159 4.51 -15.98 17.92
N VAL A 160 5.28 -16.01 19.04
CA VAL A 160 5.97 -14.82 19.59
C VAL A 160 6.81 -14.10 18.54
N LYS A 161 7.50 -14.83 17.64
CA LYS A 161 8.33 -14.25 16.57
C LYS A 161 7.55 -13.29 15.66
N TYR A 162 6.26 -13.53 15.40
CA TYR A 162 5.46 -12.64 14.53
C TYR A 162 4.97 -11.40 15.26
N LEU A 163 4.79 -11.47 16.56
CA LEU A 163 4.56 -10.26 17.36
C LEU A 163 5.82 -9.37 17.38
N GLU A 164 7.02 -9.95 17.43
CA GLU A 164 8.26 -9.20 17.32
C GLU A 164 8.41 -8.50 15.96
N PHE A 165 8.07 -9.18 14.86
CA PHE A 165 8.04 -8.56 13.53
C PHE A 165 7.03 -7.42 13.45
N TYR A 166 5.82 -7.63 13.99
CA TYR A 166 4.80 -6.59 14.08
C TYR A 166 5.29 -5.38 14.88
N ALA A 167 5.89 -5.60 16.04
CA ALA A 167 6.36 -4.51 16.92
C ALA A 167 7.44 -3.64 16.25
N ARG A 168 8.23 -4.20 15.33
CA ARG A 168 9.36 -3.53 14.66
C ARG A 168 9.01 -3.01 13.26
N CYS A 169 7.87 -3.41 12.69
CA CYS A 169 7.52 -2.96 11.34
C CYS A 169 6.96 -1.53 11.34
N ASN A 170 7.07 -0.86 10.18
CA ASN A 170 6.39 0.40 9.96
C ASN A 170 4.87 0.17 9.98
N PRO A 171 4.07 0.98 10.71
CA PRO A 171 2.61 0.91 10.68
C PRO A 171 2.02 1.00 9.26
N LYS A 172 2.70 1.69 8.35
CA LYS A 172 2.28 1.87 6.94
C LYS A 172 2.76 0.74 6.00
N ILE A 173 3.26 -0.40 6.56
CA ILE A 173 3.83 -1.50 5.75
C ILE A 173 2.82 -2.12 4.75
N LEU A 174 1.52 -2.07 5.06
CA LEU A 174 0.43 -2.59 4.22
C LEU A 174 -0.28 -1.51 3.41
N GLU A 175 0.07 -0.23 3.57
CA GLU A 175 -0.66 0.90 2.98
C GLU A 175 -0.78 0.81 1.45
N LYS A 176 0.33 0.56 0.76
CA LYS A 176 0.33 0.45 -0.71
C LYS A 176 -0.48 -0.74 -1.22
N LEU A 177 -0.49 -1.84 -0.46
CA LEU A 177 -1.31 -3.01 -0.76
C LEU A 177 -2.79 -2.73 -0.51
N ALA A 178 -3.14 -2.25 0.68
CA ALA A 178 -4.52 -1.99 1.05
C ALA A 178 -5.17 -0.85 0.25
N ALA A 179 -4.38 0.08 -0.30
CA ALA A 179 -4.89 1.21 -1.08
C ALA A 179 -5.77 0.79 -2.28
N ASN A 180 -5.52 -0.40 -2.86
CA ASN A 180 -6.29 -0.92 -3.99
C ASN A 180 -7.59 -1.65 -3.60
N VAL A 181 -7.84 -1.80 -2.29
CA VAL A 181 -9.07 -2.41 -1.78
C VAL A 181 -10.22 -1.40 -1.87
N ASP A 182 -11.36 -1.85 -2.38
CA ASP A 182 -12.60 -1.09 -2.47
C ASP A 182 -13.82 -2.02 -2.33
N THR A 183 -15.03 -1.53 -2.54
CA THR A 183 -16.27 -2.33 -2.39
C THR A 183 -16.36 -3.51 -3.36
N GLU A 184 -15.60 -3.48 -4.46
CA GLU A 184 -15.60 -4.51 -5.51
C GLU A 184 -14.29 -5.32 -5.52
N THR A 185 -13.30 -4.91 -4.73
CA THR A 185 -11.95 -5.51 -4.74
C THR A 185 -11.50 -5.84 -3.33
N THR A 186 -11.14 -7.09 -3.07
CA THR A 186 -10.53 -7.54 -1.82
C THR A 186 -9.05 -7.86 -2.03
N LEU A 187 -8.27 -7.79 -0.95
CA LEU A 187 -6.85 -8.17 -0.91
C LEU A 187 -6.68 -9.42 -0.06
N SER A 188 -6.08 -10.46 -0.61
CA SER A 188 -5.68 -11.66 0.12
C SER A 188 -4.16 -11.76 0.22
N ILE A 189 -3.65 -12.06 1.41
CA ILE A 189 -2.23 -12.35 1.69
C ILE A 189 -2.16 -13.79 2.15
N GLY A 190 -1.57 -14.67 1.35
CA GLY A 190 -1.57 -16.11 1.59
C GLY A 190 -0.19 -16.75 1.62
N VAL A 191 -0.06 -17.80 2.41
CA VAL A 191 1.16 -18.63 2.53
C VAL A 191 0.78 -20.09 2.48
N VAL A 192 1.63 -20.93 1.87
CA VAL A 192 1.46 -22.37 1.88
C VAL A 192 2.12 -22.94 3.13
N VAL A 193 1.30 -23.53 4.01
CA VAL A 193 1.72 -24.21 5.23
C VAL A 193 1.21 -25.66 5.17
N ASP A 194 2.11 -26.63 5.21
CA ASP A 194 1.79 -28.07 5.15
C ASP A 194 0.86 -28.45 3.98
N GLY A 195 1.13 -27.87 2.81
CA GLY A 195 0.35 -28.09 1.59
C GLY A 195 -1.04 -27.43 1.57
N LYS A 196 -1.38 -26.63 2.58
CA LYS A 196 -2.62 -25.86 2.66
C LYS A 196 -2.34 -24.36 2.59
N ILE A 197 -3.28 -23.61 2.02
CA ILE A 197 -3.21 -22.14 2.00
C ILE A 197 -3.77 -21.62 3.33
N ASP A 198 -2.92 -20.89 4.07
CA ASP A 198 -3.32 -20.06 5.20
C ASP A 198 -3.25 -18.60 4.75
N GLN A 199 -4.38 -17.91 4.72
CA GLN A 199 -4.48 -16.56 4.20
C GLN A 199 -5.25 -15.62 5.12
N GLU A 200 -4.99 -14.33 4.97
CA GLU A 200 -5.75 -13.24 5.55
C GLU A 200 -6.36 -12.40 4.44
N ILE A 201 -7.64 -12.05 4.56
CA ILE A 201 -8.37 -11.29 3.56
C ILE A 201 -8.71 -9.91 4.14
N ILE A 202 -8.36 -8.86 3.41
CA ILE A 202 -8.68 -7.47 3.75
C ILE A 202 -9.82 -7.02 2.83
N THR A 203 -10.92 -6.60 3.44
CA THR A 203 -12.11 -6.10 2.75
C THR A 203 -12.19 -4.58 2.81
N ALA A 204 -13.14 -3.99 2.07
CA ALA A 204 -13.37 -2.54 2.08
C ALA A 204 -13.60 -1.97 3.49
N HIS A 205 -14.32 -2.71 4.34
CA HIS A 205 -14.62 -2.28 5.72
C HIS A 205 -13.37 -2.23 6.61
N GLU A 206 -12.33 -2.97 6.27
CA GLU A 206 -11.10 -3.08 7.02
C GLU A 206 -9.97 -2.22 6.43
N LYS A 207 -10.20 -1.60 5.26
CA LYS A 207 -9.21 -0.80 4.54
C LYS A 207 -8.60 0.31 5.40
N SER A 208 -9.43 1.02 6.16
CA SER A 208 -9.00 2.13 7.02
C SER A 208 -8.03 1.72 8.13
N ILE A 209 -7.95 0.42 8.47
CA ILE A 209 -6.95 -0.11 9.41
C ILE A 209 -5.54 -0.03 8.82
N PHE A 210 -5.41 -0.13 7.49
CA PHE A 210 -4.14 -0.34 6.78
C PHE A 210 -3.75 0.80 5.87
N SER A 211 -4.69 1.66 5.49
CA SER A 211 -4.47 2.76 4.56
C SER A 211 -5.34 3.95 4.96
N ASP A 212 -4.71 5.10 5.17
CA ASP A 212 -5.42 6.35 5.38
C ASP A 212 -6.14 6.74 4.08
N GLU A 213 -7.46 6.94 4.16
CA GLU A 213 -8.27 7.31 2.98
C GLU A 213 -7.85 8.65 2.35
N ASP A 214 -7.20 9.51 3.14
CA ASP A 214 -6.81 10.86 2.72
C ASP A 214 -5.38 11.00 2.18
N GLU A 215 -4.52 10.03 2.36
CA GLU A 215 -3.18 10.00 1.80
C GLU A 215 -3.10 8.98 0.65
N GLU A 216 -3.57 9.35 -0.54
CA GLU A 216 -2.99 8.80 -1.76
C GLU A 216 -1.52 9.26 -1.82
N LEU A 217 -0.69 8.63 -0.99
CA LEU A 217 0.77 8.74 -1.07
C LEU A 217 1.23 8.03 -2.33
N THR A 218 0.97 8.64 -3.45
CA THR A 218 1.70 8.30 -4.66
C THR A 218 3.10 8.87 -4.48
N ASP A 219 4.08 8.00 -4.33
CA ASP A 219 5.50 8.33 -4.55
C ASP A 219 5.72 8.82 -5.98
N GLU A 220 4.73 8.69 -6.83
CA GLU A 220 4.68 9.13 -8.21
C GLU A 220 4.24 10.60 -8.32
N LEU A 221 4.76 11.26 -9.33
CA LEU A 221 4.36 12.61 -9.70
C LEU A 221 2.90 12.60 -10.17
N LEU A 222 1.99 12.99 -9.29
CA LEU A 222 0.56 13.04 -9.62
C LEU A 222 0.32 14.11 -10.68
N PHE A 223 -0.33 13.73 -11.79
CA PHE A 223 -0.61 14.59 -12.93
C PHE A 223 0.66 15.28 -13.47
N PRO A 224 1.61 14.54 -14.09
CA PRO A 224 2.85 15.11 -14.62
C PRO A 224 2.63 16.26 -15.60
N GLU A 225 1.48 16.27 -16.29
CA GLU A 225 1.05 17.31 -17.22
C GLU A 225 0.69 18.64 -16.54
N LEU A 226 0.37 18.63 -15.24
CA LEU A 226 0.10 19.84 -14.46
C LEU A 226 1.42 20.43 -13.97
N VAL A 227 2.12 21.14 -14.86
CA VAL A 227 3.46 21.71 -14.61
C VAL A 227 3.36 22.95 -13.72
N HIS A 228 4.35 23.15 -12.82
CA HIS A 228 4.43 24.36 -11.98
C HIS A 228 4.40 25.64 -12.81
N GLY A 229 3.57 26.61 -12.39
CA GLY A 229 3.37 27.89 -13.07
C GLY A 229 2.41 27.85 -14.26
N ALA A 230 1.94 26.66 -14.69
CA ALA A 230 0.96 26.58 -15.77
C ALA A 230 -0.40 27.10 -15.33
N VAL A 231 -1.03 27.91 -16.20
CA VAL A 231 -2.44 28.32 -16.04
C VAL A 231 -3.33 27.22 -16.57
N VAL A 232 -4.28 26.77 -15.76
CA VAL A 232 -5.18 25.67 -16.08
C VAL A 232 -6.64 26.03 -15.85
N SER A 233 -7.52 25.35 -16.59
CA SER A 233 -8.96 25.33 -16.35
C SER A 233 -9.38 23.89 -16.13
N LEU A 234 -9.72 23.55 -14.89
CA LEU A 234 -10.06 22.17 -14.49
C LEU A 234 -11.53 22.10 -14.09
N THR A 235 -12.17 20.99 -14.42
CA THR A 235 -13.52 20.66 -13.97
C THR A 235 -13.45 19.55 -12.92
N GLY A 236 -14.05 19.78 -11.75
CA GLY A 236 -14.04 18.85 -10.65
C GLY A 236 -15.05 19.21 -9.56
N GLU A 237 -15.09 18.41 -8.51
CA GLU A 237 -16.01 18.56 -7.38
C GLU A 237 -15.29 19.20 -6.19
N VAL A 238 -15.94 20.15 -5.51
CA VAL A 238 -15.44 20.70 -4.24
C VAL A 238 -15.88 19.77 -3.10
N THR A 239 -14.93 19.10 -2.45
CA THR A 239 -15.22 18.03 -1.48
C THR A 239 -15.15 18.45 -0.02
N ARG A 240 -14.34 19.46 0.30
CA ARG A 240 -14.14 19.94 1.68
C ARG A 240 -13.65 21.38 1.70
N GLU A 241 -13.88 22.06 2.81
CA GLU A 241 -13.36 23.40 3.12
C GLU A 241 -12.54 23.35 4.41
N ASN A 242 -11.42 24.07 4.45
CA ASN A 242 -10.63 24.24 5.66
C ASN A 242 -10.37 25.74 5.90
N LYS A 243 -11.11 26.31 6.86
CA LYS A 243 -11.01 27.72 7.21
C LYS A 243 -9.66 28.09 7.83
N THR A 244 -9.02 27.15 8.55
CA THR A 244 -7.72 27.42 9.19
C THR A 244 -6.60 27.56 8.17
N SER A 245 -6.53 26.67 7.19
CA SER A 245 -5.55 26.72 6.10
C SER A 245 -5.98 27.58 4.92
N GLN A 246 -7.20 28.15 4.94
CA GLN A 246 -7.78 28.91 3.84
C GLN A 246 -7.75 28.15 2.51
N SER A 247 -8.10 26.86 2.54
CA SER A 247 -8.03 25.96 1.40
C SER A 247 -9.30 25.11 1.25
N MET A 248 -9.44 24.50 0.09
CA MET A 248 -10.47 23.50 -0.19
C MET A 248 -9.90 22.26 -0.84
N GLY A 249 -10.61 21.15 -0.73
CA GLY A 249 -10.38 19.95 -1.51
C GLY A 249 -11.09 20.05 -2.85
N PHE A 250 -10.37 19.88 -3.95
CA PHE A 250 -10.90 19.86 -5.30
C PHE A 250 -10.64 18.50 -5.94
N LYS A 251 -11.70 17.70 -6.15
CA LYS A 251 -11.61 16.35 -6.71
C LYS A 251 -11.52 16.45 -8.24
N TYR A 252 -10.35 16.07 -8.76
CA TYR A 252 -10.06 16.06 -10.18
C TYR A 252 -9.56 14.67 -10.59
N GLN A 253 -10.19 14.06 -11.60
CA GLN A 253 -9.85 12.72 -12.09
C GLN A 253 -9.67 11.67 -10.97
N GLY A 254 -10.56 11.66 -9.97
CA GLY A 254 -10.53 10.71 -8.86
C GLY A 254 -9.62 11.09 -7.69
N HIS A 255 -8.80 12.15 -7.82
CA HIS A 255 -7.86 12.59 -6.78
C HIS A 255 -8.28 13.93 -6.18
N ILE A 256 -8.10 14.09 -4.86
CA ILE A 256 -8.38 15.36 -4.18
C ILE A 256 -7.10 16.20 -4.18
N LEU A 257 -7.12 17.32 -4.87
CA LEU A 257 -6.07 18.33 -4.88
C LEU A 257 -6.39 19.43 -3.87
N THR A 258 -5.38 19.99 -3.22
CA THR A 258 -5.56 21.16 -2.37
C THR A 258 -5.59 22.42 -3.22
N ALA A 259 -6.67 23.18 -3.10
CA ALA A 259 -6.86 24.44 -3.83
C ALA A 259 -6.93 25.63 -2.86
N TYR A 260 -6.23 26.68 -3.21
CA TYR A 260 -6.16 27.93 -2.46
C TYR A 260 -6.70 29.07 -3.31
N PRO A 261 -7.61 29.93 -2.80
CA PRO A 261 -7.98 31.15 -3.51
C PRO A 261 -6.80 32.13 -3.55
N GLU A 262 -6.58 32.78 -4.69
CA GLU A 262 -5.56 33.82 -4.83
C GLU A 262 -5.77 34.96 -3.81
N SER A 263 -7.02 35.26 -3.49
CA SER A 263 -7.42 36.23 -2.47
C SER A 263 -7.06 35.82 -1.03
N ARG A 264 -6.64 34.59 -0.80
CA ARG A 264 -6.40 33.99 0.53
C ARG A 264 -7.61 34.03 1.46
N ASN A 265 -8.81 34.11 0.90
CA ASN A 265 -10.08 34.06 1.64
C ASN A 265 -11.00 33.02 1.04
N ILE A 266 -11.19 31.91 1.77
CA ILE A 266 -12.00 30.78 1.30
C ILE A 266 -13.51 30.94 1.54
N VAL A 267 -13.89 31.85 2.45
CA VAL A 267 -15.29 31.99 2.91
C VAL A 267 -16.29 32.26 1.76
N PRO A 268 -15.98 33.09 0.73
CA PRO A 268 -16.91 33.33 -0.39
C PRO A 268 -17.23 32.05 -1.20
N TYR A 269 -16.40 31.04 -1.14
CA TYR A 269 -16.54 29.81 -1.94
C TYR A 269 -17.27 28.69 -1.19
N LYS A 270 -17.68 28.92 0.06
CA LYS A 270 -18.43 27.94 0.85
C LYS A 270 -19.71 27.40 0.16
N PRO A 271 -20.48 28.20 -0.60
CA PRO A 271 -21.64 27.72 -1.35
C PRO A 271 -21.30 26.68 -2.42
N MET A 272 -20.02 26.57 -2.83
CA MET A 272 -19.56 25.63 -3.87
C MET A 272 -19.26 24.25 -3.31
N LEU A 273 -19.43 24.03 -1.99
CA LEU A 273 -19.16 22.76 -1.35
C LEU A 273 -20.11 21.67 -1.91
N PHE A 274 -19.53 20.54 -2.34
CA PHE A 274 -20.20 19.41 -3.00
C PHE A 274 -20.75 19.71 -4.41
N GLU A 275 -20.43 20.88 -4.97
CA GLU A 275 -20.82 21.23 -6.34
C GLU A 275 -19.71 20.85 -7.33
N THR A 276 -20.11 20.50 -8.54
CA THR A 276 -19.19 20.38 -9.68
C THR A 276 -18.89 21.78 -10.20
N CYS A 277 -17.61 22.15 -10.15
CA CYS A 277 -17.16 23.50 -10.49
C CYS A 277 -16.09 23.47 -11.58
N ARG A 278 -16.03 24.58 -12.32
CA ARG A 278 -14.87 24.94 -13.14
C ARG A 278 -13.95 25.83 -12.33
N LEU A 279 -12.72 25.36 -12.13
CA LEU A 279 -11.65 26.07 -11.44
C LEU A 279 -10.66 26.60 -12.47
N VAL A 280 -10.37 27.91 -12.45
CA VAL A 280 -9.31 28.52 -13.25
C VAL A 280 -8.23 29.03 -12.31
N GLY A 281 -6.98 28.66 -12.54
CA GLY A 281 -5.90 29.06 -11.67
C GLY A 281 -4.54 28.59 -12.16
N VAL A 282 -3.55 28.66 -11.27
CA VAL A 282 -2.15 28.34 -11.53
C VAL A 282 -1.77 27.10 -10.73
N ILE A 283 -0.98 26.23 -11.34
CA ILE A 283 -0.43 25.05 -10.69
C ILE A 283 0.77 25.43 -9.82
N ASP A 284 0.73 25.04 -8.55
CA ASP A 284 1.86 25.16 -7.64
C ASP A 284 2.42 23.78 -7.28
N ARG A 285 3.73 23.57 -7.53
CA ARG A 285 4.49 22.38 -7.17
C ARG A 285 5.71 22.70 -6.31
N ILE A 286 5.64 23.75 -5.51
CA ILE A 286 6.71 24.07 -4.56
C ILE A 286 6.59 23.16 -3.34
N ASP A 287 7.66 22.45 -3.00
CA ASP A 287 7.74 21.60 -1.81
C ASP A 287 7.92 22.43 -0.52
N GLU A 288 7.89 21.79 0.65
CA GLU A 288 8.09 22.43 1.95
C GLU A 288 9.49 23.07 2.10
N LYS A 289 10.44 22.69 1.25
CA LYS A 289 11.81 23.25 1.20
C LYS A 289 11.96 24.38 0.18
N GLY A 290 10.85 24.81 -0.42
CA GLY A 290 10.81 25.90 -1.39
C GLY A 290 11.35 25.54 -2.78
N ARG A 291 11.46 24.25 -3.12
CA ARG A 291 11.93 23.78 -4.42
C ARG A 291 10.77 23.31 -5.29
N ILE A 292 10.91 23.49 -6.61
CA ILE A 292 9.96 22.93 -7.57
C ILE A 292 10.15 21.42 -7.64
N GLY A 293 9.12 20.66 -7.30
CA GLY A 293 9.18 19.19 -7.29
C GLY A 293 8.18 18.52 -6.38
N ALA A 294 7.21 19.27 -5.84
CA ALA A 294 6.13 18.66 -5.05
C ALA A 294 5.39 17.62 -5.90
N LYS A 295 5.33 16.40 -5.39
CA LYS A 295 4.71 15.26 -6.08
C LYS A 295 3.23 15.48 -6.34
N ARG A 296 2.51 16.11 -5.42
CA ARG A 296 1.11 16.53 -5.58
C ARG A 296 1.04 18.00 -5.98
N PRO A 297 0.35 18.33 -7.09
CA PRO A 297 0.13 19.73 -7.45
C PRO A 297 -0.88 20.37 -6.49
N ARG A 298 -0.64 21.61 -6.14
CA ARG A 298 -1.62 22.49 -5.49
C ARG A 298 -2.17 23.43 -6.53
N LEU A 299 -3.39 23.91 -6.34
CA LEU A 299 -4.06 24.84 -7.22
C LEU A 299 -4.16 26.21 -6.53
N ILE A 300 -3.69 27.27 -7.16
CA ILE A 300 -3.93 28.65 -6.72
C ILE A 300 -4.94 29.21 -7.69
N PHE A 301 -6.21 29.29 -7.30
CA PHE A 301 -7.27 29.67 -8.23
C PHE A 301 -7.70 31.13 -8.10
N SER A 302 -7.94 31.76 -9.27
CA SER A 302 -8.48 33.09 -9.40
C SER A 302 -10.01 33.10 -9.61
N SER A 303 -10.56 32.00 -10.20
CA SER A 303 -12.01 31.83 -10.40
C SER A 303 -12.43 30.41 -10.07
N LEU A 304 -13.62 30.27 -9.46
CA LEU A 304 -14.31 29.02 -9.20
C LEU A 304 -15.81 29.26 -9.46
N GLU A 305 -16.34 28.58 -10.47
CA GLU A 305 -17.71 28.76 -10.93
C GLU A 305 -18.43 27.41 -10.96
N PRO A 306 -19.66 27.31 -10.41
CA PRO A 306 -20.44 26.09 -10.51
C PRO A 306 -20.79 25.81 -11.96
N ILE A 307 -20.65 24.56 -12.38
CA ILE A 307 -21.17 24.11 -13.66
C ILE A 307 -22.62 23.74 -13.40
N SER A 308 -23.54 24.66 -13.69
CA SER A 308 -24.97 24.40 -13.61
C SER A 308 -25.28 23.21 -14.52
N GLY A 309 -25.50 22.04 -13.94
CA GLY A 309 -26.21 20.96 -14.64
C GLY A 309 -27.55 21.53 -15.07
N GLN A 310 -27.94 21.35 -16.32
CA GLN A 310 -29.31 21.52 -16.75
C GLN A 310 -30.19 20.54 -15.95
N ASN A 311 -30.63 20.96 -14.76
CA ASN A 311 -31.85 20.41 -14.22
C ASN A 311 -32.95 20.94 -15.11
N GLY A 312 -33.32 20.14 -16.10
CA GLY A 312 -34.56 20.38 -16.86
C GLY A 312 -35.68 20.46 -15.83
N ASP A 313 -36.39 21.58 -15.86
CA ASP A 313 -37.64 21.76 -15.13
C ASP A 313 -38.51 20.50 -15.30
N LEU A 314 -38.75 19.81 -14.22
CA LEU A 314 -39.64 18.64 -14.15
C LEU A 314 -41.10 19.05 -13.91
N PHE A 315 -41.41 20.35 -14.06
CA PHE A 315 -42.75 20.91 -13.95
C PHE A 315 -42.99 22.00 -15.00
N ASP A 316 -43.26 21.56 -16.24
CA ASP A 316 -44.16 22.20 -17.19
C ASP A 316 -45.03 21.14 -17.87
#